data_a64ff499890fe6c76d80b41b4f3abd23
#
_entry.id   a64ff499890fe6c76d80b41b4f3abd23
#
_cell.length_a   1.000
_cell.length_b   1.000
_cell.length_c   1.000
_cell.angle_alpha   90.00
_cell.angle_beta   90.00
_cell.angle_gamma   90.00
#
_symmetry.space_group_name_H-M   'P 1'
#
loop_
_entity.id
_entity.type
_entity.pdbx_description
1 polymer ?
#
loop_
_entity_poly.entity_id
_entity_poly.type
_entity_poly.pdbx_seq_one_letter_code
_entity_poly.pdbx_strand_id
1 'polypeptide(L)'
;MVFVCAGLGGGTGTGSAPVVAQMAKETGAIVIGTVTMPFEIERARVDKAEFGLQQLREECDTVIVIDNNRLVNIAGNLPIQQAFAVANELISTMIKGIVETIAVPSLVNLDYADVRAIMSNGDVAIIGIGESDTESRVEEATRRALTNPLLDVSYDGSTGALIHVSGGDDLTL
;
A
#
# COMPACT_ATOMS: atom_id res chain seq x y z
N MET A 1 -1.21 14.30 -6.21
CA MET A 1 -0.98 12.85 -5.98
C MET A 1 -2.09 12.06 -6.64
N VAL A 2 -1.76 10.96 -7.29
CA VAL A 2 -2.72 10.07 -7.96
C VAL A 2 -2.46 8.63 -7.49
N PHE A 3 -3.51 7.96 -7.01
CA PHE A 3 -3.48 6.53 -6.71
C PHE A 3 -4.08 5.76 -7.88
N VAL A 4 -3.31 4.85 -8.45
CA VAL A 4 -3.75 3.94 -9.52
C VAL A 4 -3.98 2.56 -8.90
N CYS A 5 -5.25 2.24 -8.63
CA CYS A 5 -5.63 0.97 -8.00
C CYS A 5 -6.10 -0.01 -9.07
N ALA A 6 -5.48 -1.20 -9.11
CA ALA A 6 -5.85 -2.23 -10.08
C ALA A 6 -5.59 -3.66 -9.57
N GLY A 7 -6.46 -4.59 -9.97
CA GLY A 7 -6.17 -6.02 -9.90
C GLY A 7 -5.41 -6.45 -11.17
N LEU A 8 -4.22 -7.02 -10.99
CA LEU A 8 -3.41 -7.53 -12.10
C LEU A 8 -3.78 -8.97 -12.49
N GLY A 9 -3.38 -9.38 -13.68
CA GLY A 9 -3.65 -10.71 -14.24
C GLY A 9 -4.85 -10.75 -15.17
N GLY A 10 -5.73 -9.75 -15.12
CA GLY A 10 -6.82 -9.55 -16.08
C GLY A 10 -6.38 -8.77 -17.31
N GLY A 11 -7.32 -8.46 -18.19
CA GLY A 11 -7.07 -7.62 -19.39
C GLY A 11 -7.07 -6.13 -19.06
N THR A 12 -8.13 -5.66 -18.39
CA THR A 12 -8.35 -4.24 -18.14
C THR A 12 -7.31 -3.65 -17.18
N GLY A 13 -7.24 -4.16 -15.94
CA GLY A 13 -6.33 -3.63 -14.92
C GLY A 13 -4.88 -3.70 -15.36
N THR A 14 -4.45 -4.85 -15.88
CA THR A 14 -3.06 -5.06 -16.31
C THR A 14 -2.66 -4.15 -17.47
N GLY A 15 -3.55 -3.96 -18.45
CA GLY A 15 -3.24 -3.16 -19.64
C GLY A 15 -3.44 -1.66 -19.46
N SER A 16 -4.44 -1.23 -18.68
CA SER A 16 -4.75 0.20 -18.54
C SER A 16 -4.00 0.90 -17.41
N ALA A 17 -3.65 0.19 -16.33
CA ALA A 17 -3.01 0.83 -15.19
C ALA A 17 -1.69 1.54 -15.52
N PRO A 18 -0.75 0.94 -16.29
CA PRO A 18 0.48 1.63 -16.69
C PRO A 18 0.21 2.89 -17.52
N VAL A 19 -0.74 2.82 -18.45
CA VAL A 19 -1.11 3.96 -19.31
C VAL A 19 -1.68 5.11 -18.48
N VAL A 20 -2.57 4.81 -17.52
CA VAL A 20 -3.13 5.82 -16.63
C VAL A 20 -2.03 6.42 -15.73
N ALA A 21 -1.12 5.59 -15.25
CA ALA A 21 0.02 6.04 -14.45
C ALA A 21 0.91 7.02 -15.24
N GLN A 22 1.26 6.67 -16.48
CA GLN A 22 2.02 7.52 -17.38
C GLN A 22 1.34 8.89 -17.59
N MET A 23 0.06 8.87 -17.93
CA MET A 23 -0.70 10.12 -18.14
C MET A 23 -0.76 10.97 -16.86
N ALA A 24 -0.88 10.34 -15.69
CA ALA A 24 -0.87 11.05 -14.42
C ALA A 24 0.52 11.66 -14.14
N LYS A 25 1.59 10.94 -14.41
CA LYS A 25 2.97 11.40 -14.25
C LYS A 25 3.30 12.61 -15.14
N GLU A 26 2.77 12.64 -16.36
CA GLU A 26 2.91 13.77 -17.29
C GLU A 26 2.32 15.08 -16.72
N THR A 27 1.35 15.01 -15.81
CA THR A 27 0.81 16.19 -15.11
C THR A 27 1.70 16.71 -13.98
N GLY A 28 2.81 16.05 -13.68
CA GLY A 28 3.70 16.36 -12.55
C GLY A 28 3.20 15.85 -11.20
N ALA A 29 2.15 15.02 -11.18
CA ALA A 29 1.65 14.41 -9.96
C ALA A 29 2.59 13.29 -9.47
N ILE A 30 2.64 13.07 -8.15
CA ILE A 30 3.18 11.82 -7.60
C ILE A 30 2.18 10.71 -7.93
N VAL A 31 2.66 9.62 -8.50
CA VAL A 31 1.84 8.47 -8.91
C VAL A 31 2.17 7.25 -8.07
N ILE A 32 1.20 6.78 -7.32
CA ILE A 32 1.31 5.60 -6.46
C ILE A 32 0.45 4.49 -7.06
N GLY A 33 1.09 3.43 -7.55
CA GLY A 33 0.42 2.20 -7.95
C GLY A 33 0.03 1.39 -6.72
N THR A 34 -1.22 0.93 -6.65
CA THR A 34 -1.68 0.00 -5.60
C THR A 34 -2.33 -1.17 -6.30
N VAL A 35 -1.66 -2.31 -6.29
CA VAL A 35 -2.09 -3.45 -7.10
C VAL A 35 -2.19 -4.72 -6.29
N THR A 36 -3.14 -5.56 -6.69
CA THR A 36 -3.27 -6.93 -6.15
C THR A 36 -2.79 -7.94 -7.17
N MET A 37 -1.98 -8.90 -6.72
CA MET A 37 -1.54 -10.04 -7.52
C MET A 37 -2.56 -11.16 -7.45
N PRO A 38 -2.77 -11.90 -8.55
CA PRO A 38 -3.68 -13.05 -8.56
C PRO A 38 -3.18 -14.17 -7.66
N PHE A 39 -4.07 -15.12 -7.34
CA PHE A 39 -3.68 -16.33 -6.63
C PHE A 39 -2.78 -17.21 -7.50
N GLU A 40 -1.82 -17.90 -6.88
CA GLU A 40 -0.92 -18.84 -7.60
C GLU A 40 -1.69 -19.92 -8.39
N ILE A 41 -2.85 -20.32 -7.91
CA ILE A 41 -3.71 -21.30 -8.60
C ILE A 41 -4.23 -20.80 -9.95
N GLU A 42 -4.24 -19.48 -10.17
CA GLU A 42 -4.69 -18.86 -11.42
C GLU A 42 -3.62 -18.89 -12.53
N ARG A 43 -2.45 -19.44 -12.26
CA ARG A 43 -1.31 -19.70 -13.17
C ARG A 43 -1.12 -18.69 -14.33
N ALA A 44 -1.85 -18.86 -15.45
CA ALA A 44 -1.72 -17.99 -16.62
C ALA A 44 -2.01 -16.50 -16.35
N ARG A 45 -2.66 -16.17 -15.23
CA ARG A 45 -2.86 -14.79 -14.79
C ARG A 45 -1.67 -14.25 -14.04
N VAL A 46 -0.89 -15.11 -13.38
CA VAL A 46 0.32 -14.71 -12.65
C VAL A 46 1.34 -14.12 -13.62
N ASP A 47 1.65 -14.82 -14.72
CA ASP A 47 2.60 -14.35 -15.74
C ASP A 47 2.18 -12.98 -16.32
N LYS A 48 0.87 -12.82 -16.58
CA LYS A 48 0.34 -11.52 -17.05
C LYS A 48 0.43 -10.43 -16.01
N ALA A 49 0.20 -10.79 -14.74
CA ALA A 49 0.28 -9.84 -13.63
C ALA A 49 1.72 -9.36 -13.42
N GLU A 50 2.69 -10.26 -13.48
CA GLU A 50 4.12 -9.92 -13.37
C GLU A 50 4.56 -8.97 -14.50
N PHE A 51 4.15 -9.26 -15.72
CA PHE A 51 4.41 -8.38 -16.86
C PHE A 51 3.80 -6.98 -16.66
N GLY A 52 2.53 -6.91 -16.24
CA GLY A 52 1.86 -5.64 -15.97
C GLY A 52 2.46 -4.88 -14.80
N LEU A 53 2.89 -5.59 -13.76
CA LEU A 53 3.58 -5.01 -12.60
C LEU A 53 4.90 -4.36 -13.01
N GLN A 54 5.69 -5.04 -13.86
CA GLN A 54 6.94 -4.48 -14.36
C GLN A 54 6.70 -3.17 -15.12
N GLN A 55 5.72 -3.15 -16.03
CA GLN A 55 5.37 -1.92 -16.75
C GLN A 55 4.86 -0.82 -15.83
N LEU A 56 4.06 -1.17 -14.84
CA LEU A 56 3.54 -0.19 -13.88
C LEU A 56 4.66 0.43 -13.02
N ARG A 57 5.68 -0.34 -12.65
CA ARG A 57 6.85 0.15 -11.92
C ARG A 57 7.64 1.20 -12.69
N GLU A 58 7.72 1.09 -14.00
CA GLU A 58 8.41 2.07 -14.85
C GLU A 58 7.67 3.41 -14.90
N GLU A 59 6.35 3.38 -14.74
CA GLU A 59 5.50 4.57 -14.86
C GLU A 59 5.10 5.20 -13.51
N CYS A 60 5.13 4.45 -12.42
CA CYS A 60 4.82 4.96 -11.07
C CYS A 60 6.07 5.49 -10.36
N ASP A 61 5.88 6.41 -9.43
CA ASP A 61 6.93 6.82 -8.48
C ASP A 61 7.15 5.76 -7.41
N THR A 62 6.08 5.04 -7.07
CA THR A 62 6.08 3.94 -6.08
C THR A 62 4.96 2.97 -6.40
N VAL A 63 5.21 1.67 -6.21
CA VAL A 63 4.19 0.64 -6.36
C VAL A 63 4.06 -0.19 -5.08
N ILE A 64 2.83 -0.30 -4.61
CA ILE A 64 2.43 -1.12 -3.48
C ILE A 64 1.79 -2.39 -4.01
N VAL A 65 2.37 -3.52 -3.68
CA VAL A 65 1.93 -4.83 -4.17
C VAL A 65 1.31 -5.62 -3.03
N ILE A 66 0.08 -6.07 -3.23
CA ILE A 66 -0.65 -6.92 -2.30
C ILE A 66 -0.77 -8.32 -2.92
N ASP A 67 -0.21 -9.31 -2.25
CA ASP A 67 -0.31 -10.70 -2.69
C ASP A 67 -1.58 -11.34 -2.15
N ASN A 68 -2.48 -11.75 -3.06
CA ASN A 68 -3.72 -12.43 -2.69
C ASN A 68 -3.48 -13.79 -2.00
N ASN A 69 -2.34 -14.45 -2.25
CA ASN A 69 -2.04 -15.70 -1.55
C ASN A 69 -1.90 -15.50 -0.05
N ARG A 70 -1.44 -14.35 0.38
CA ARG A 70 -1.31 -14.01 1.80
C ARG A 70 -2.64 -13.70 2.45
N LEU A 71 -3.63 -13.19 1.68
CA LEU A 71 -4.99 -13.04 2.17
C LEU A 71 -5.58 -14.36 2.62
N VAL A 72 -5.24 -15.48 1.95
CA VAL A 72 -5.69 -16.80 2.36
C VAL A 72 -5.13 -17.18 3.74
N ASN A 73 -3.90 -16.82 4.03
CA ASN A 73 -3.27 -17.11 5.32
C ASN A 73 -3.90 -16.29 6.46
N ILE A 74 -4.34 -15.07 6.18
CA ILE A 74 -5.00 -14.20 7.16
C ILE A 74 -6.47 -14.57 7.31
N ALA A 75 -7.14 -14.80 6.19
CA ALA A 75 -8.55 -15.13 6.15
C ALA A 75 -8.84 -16.53 6.73
N GLY A 76 -7.84 -17.43 6.77
CA GLY A 76 -8.01 -18.79 7.26
C GLY A 76 -9.18 -19.50 6.57
N ASN A 77 -10.26 -19.77 7.32
CA ASN A 77 -11.46 -20.42 6.81
C ASN A 77 -12.56 -19.46 6.35
N LEU A 78 -12.25 -18.17 6.14
CA LEU A 78 -13.24 -17.20 5.68
C LEU A 78 -13.61 -17.44 4.20
N PRO A 79 -14.86 -17.16 3.82
CA PRO A 79 -15.25 -17.14 2.42
C PRO A 79 -14.40 -16.14 1.62
N ILE A 80 -14.09 -16.46 0.37
CA ILE A 80 -13.22 -15.63 -0.50
C ILE A 80 -13.70 -14.17 -0.61
N GLN A 81 -14.99 -13.94 -0.57
CA GLN A 81 -15.55 -12.58 -0.58
C GLN A 81 -15.17 -11.78 0.67
N GLN A 82 -15.08 -12.43 1.82
CA GLN A 82 -14.65 -11.78 3.05
C GLN A 82 -13.13 -11.54 3.05
N ALA A 83 -12.35 -12.43 2.45
CA ALA A 83 -10.92 -12.21 2.26
C ALA A 83 -10.65 -10.97 1.38
N PHE A 84 -11.39 -10.80 0.29
CA PHE A 84 -11.31 -9.57 -0.52
C PHE A 84 -11.79 -8.32 0.22
N ALA A 85 -12.79 -8.43 1.09
CA ALA A 85 -13.23 -7.30 1.91
C ALA A 85 -12.11 -6.82 2.84
N VAL A 86 -11.35 -7.73 3.46
CA VAL A 86 -10.16 -7.40 4.28
C VAL A 86 -9.10 -6.67 3.45
N ALA A 87 -8.82 -7.14 2.22
CA ALA A 87 -7.88 -6.47 1.33
C ALA A 87 -8.35 -5.05 0.97
N ASN A 88 -9.62 -4.88 0.66
CA ASN A 88 -10.21 -3.58 0.34
C ASN A 88 -10.14 -2.61 1.52
N GLU A 89 -10.42 -3.09 2.73
CA GLU A 89 -10.32 -2.30 3.97
C GLU A 89 -8.88 -1.85 4.20
N LEU A 90 -7.91 -2.75 4.01
CA LEU A 90 -6.49 -2.42 4.12
C LEU A 90 -6.08 -1.32 3.14
N ILE A 91 -6.42 -1.48 1.86
CA ILE A 91 -6.12 -0.48 0.81
C ILE A 91 -6.78 0.86 1.16
N SER A 92 -8.02 0.83 1.61
CA SER A 92 -8.77 2.02 2.01
C SER A 92 -8.11 2.76 3.17
N THR A 93 -7.74 2.03 4.22
CA THR A 93 -7.06 2.57 5.41
C THR A 93 -5.70 3.15 5.05
N MET A 94 -4.97 2.48 4.18
CA MET A 94 -3.70 2.94 3.65
C MET A 94 -3.82 4.28 2.90
N ILE A 95 -4.71 4.34 1.91
CA ILE A 95 -4.93 5.55 1.12
C ILE A 95 -5.38 6.69 2.03
N LYS A 96 -6.31 6.39 2.95
CA LYS A 96 -6.77 7.34 3.95
C LYS A 96 -5.62 7.88 4.79
N GLY A 97 -4.78 7.03 5.36
CA GLY A 97 -3.64 7.43 6.17
C GLY A 97 -2.66 8.36 5.43
N ILE A 98 -2.31 8.03 4.18
CA ILE A 98 -1.44 8.88 3.36
C ILE A 98 -2.10 10.24 3.07
N VAL A 99 -3.39 10.22 2.71
CA VAL A 99 -4.13 11.46 2.40
C VAL A 99 -4.31 12.32 3.65
N GLU A 100 -4.66 11.74 4.78
CA GLU A 100 -4.82 12.46 6.05
C GLU A 100 -3.51 13.08 6.52
N THR A 101 -2.38 12.40 6.34
CA THR A 101 -1.05 12.94 6.69
C THR A 101 -0.75 14.26 5.99
N ILE A 102 -1.30 14.45 4.78
CA ILE A 102 -1.07 15.67 3.98
C ILE A 102 -2.21 16.69 4.17
N ALA A 103 -3.45 16.22 4.24
CA ALA A 103 -4.64 17.06 4.13
C ALA A 103 -5.19 17.53 5.49
N VAL A 104 -4.89 16.80 6.57
CA VAL A 104 -5.42 17.12 7.90
C VAL A 104 -4.34 17.81 8.74
N PRO A 105 -4.61 19.00 9.29
CA PRO A 105 -3.69 19.64 10.23
C PRO A 105 -3.41 18.75 11.43
N SER A 106 -2.13 18.56 11.75
CA SER A 106 -1.66 17.73 12.85
C SER A 106 -0.61 18.47 13.69
N LEU A 107 -0.15 17.86 14.78
CA LEU A 107 0.92 18.42 15.60
C LEU A 107 2.23 18.59 14.83
N VAL A 108 2.52 17.66 13.93
CA VAL A 108 3.64 17.72 12.99
C VAL A 108 3.06 17.56 11.59
N ASN A 109 3.05 18.64 10.83
CA ASN A 109 2.53 18.61 9.48
C ASN A 109 3.64 18.23 8.50
N LEU A 110 3.35 17.26 7.64
CA LEU A 110 4.17 16.95 6.48
C LEU A 110 3.63 17.72 5.28
N ASP A 111 4.53 18.33 4.53
CA ASP A 111 4.13 18.95 3.28
C ASP A 111 4.22 17.94 2.11
N TYR A 112 3.67 18.34 0.99
CA TYR A 112 3.69 17.52 -0.23
C TYR A 112 5.12 17.22 -0.72
N ALA A 113 6.08 18.11 -0.46
CA ALA A 113 7.46 17.94 -0.87
C ALA A 113 8.16 16.85 -0.06
N ASP A 114 7.87 16.75 1.25
CA ASP A 114 8.39 15.69 2.12
C ASP A 114 7.91 14.31 1.66
N VAL A 115 6.60 14.19 1.42
CA VAL A 115 6.02 12.94 0.89
C VAL A 115 6.61 12.60 -0.47
N ARG A 116 6.79 13.58 -1.34
CA ARG A 116 7.41 13.39 -2.64
C ARG A 116 8.85 12.89 -2.52
N ALA A 117 9.64 13.46 -1.62
CA ALA A 117 11.03 13.06 -1.42
C ALA A 117 11.17 11.58 -1.02
N ILE A 118 10.23 11.08 -0.21
CA ILE A 118 10.20 9.68 0.22
C ILE A 118 9.70 8.77 -0.90
N MET A 119 8.62 9.17 -1.59
CA MET A 119 7.93 8.31 -2.57
C MET A 119 8.62 8.27 -3.94
N SER A 120 9.35 9.33 -4.35
CA SER A 120 9.93 9.42 -5.71
C SER A 120 11.17 8.54 -5.94
N ASN A 121 11.72 7.96 -4.90
CA ASN A 121 12.91 7.09 -4.99
C ASN A 121 12.57 5.63 -4.68
N GLY A 122 11.30 5.28 -4.54
CA GLY A 122 10.85 3.98 -4.13
C GLY A 122 10.38 3.15 -5.32
N ASP A 123 11.06 2.08 -5.61
CA ASP A 123 10.64 1.08 -6.58
C ASP A 123 9.44 0.27 -6.03
N VAL A 124 9.56 -0.22 -4.79
CA VAL A 124 8.51 -0.94 -4.06
C VAL A 124 8.34 -0.34 -2.68
N ALA A 125 7.11 0.02 -2.32
CA ALA A 125 6.78 0.43 -0.96
C ALA A 125 6.06 -0.67 -0.19
N ILE A 126 6.35 -0.72 1.09
CA ILE A 126 5.70 -1.59 2.06
C ILE A 126 4.85 -0.72 2.98
N ILE A 127 3.67 -1.19 3.32
CA ILE A 127 2.78 -0.49 4.25
C ILE A 127 2.45 -1.39 5.42
N GLY A 128 2.72 -0.88 6.62
CA GLY A 128 2.30 -1.49 7.87
C GLY A 128 1.20 -0.68 8.54
N ILE A 129 0.20 -1.35 9.07
CA ILE A 129 -0.87 -0.75 9.87
C ILE A 129 -0.91 -1.49 11.20
N GLY A 130 -0.92 -0.74 12.28
CA GLY A 130 -1.05 -1.29 13.63
C GLY A 130 -1.92 -0.40 14.49
N GLU A 131 -2.85 -1.02 15.19
CA GLU A 131 -3.77 -0.37 16.12
C GLU A 131 -3.73 -1.09 17.46
N SER A 132 -3.80 -0.35 18.54
CA SER A 132 -3.94 -0.88 19.90
C SER A 132 -4.60 0.13 20.82
N ASP A 133 -5.38 -0.36 21.76
CA ASP A 133 -6.06 0.39 22.83
C ASP A 133 -5.59 -0.03 24.24
N THR A 134 -4.53 -0.84 24.34
CA THR A 134 -3.99 -1.34 25.60
C THR A 134 -3.06 -0.32 26.27
N GLU A 135 -2.64 -0.61 27.51
CA GLU A 135 -1.65 0.23 28.23
C GLU A 135 -0.31 0.31 27.49
N SER A 136 0.08 -0.76 26.77
CA SER A 136 1.30 -0.82 25.93
C SER A 136 1.01 -0.53 24.45
N ARG A 137 -0.01 0.30 24.18
CA ARG A 137 -0.57 0.54 22.84
C ARG A 137 0.48 0.94 21.80
N VAL A 138 1.45 1.77 22.16
CA VAL A 138 2.47 2.24 21.21
C VAL A 138 3.36 1.08 20.74
N GLU A 139 3.86 0.28 21.68
CA GLU A 139 4.72 -0.87 21.36
C GLU A 139 3.94 -1.93 20.58
N GLU A 140 2.71 -2.19 21.01
CA GLU A 140 1.86 -3.20 20.37
C GLU A 140 1.42 -2.78 18.96
N ALA A 141 0.98 -1.53 18.78
CA ALA A 141 0.63 -1.00 17.45
C ALA A 141 1.85 -0.98 16.52
N THR A 142 3.01 -0.55 17.00
CA THR A 142 4.25 -0.57 16.23
C THR A 142 4.61 -2.00 15.82
N ARG A 143 4.55 -2.94 16.74
CA ARG A 143 4.82 -4.36 16.44
C ARG A 143 3.85 -4.90 15.39
N ARG A 144 2.56 -4.62 15.53
CA ARG A 144 1.53 -5.02 14.54
C ARG A 144 1.80 -4.39 13.17
N ALA A 145 2.17 -3.12 13.10
CA ALA A 145 2.52 -2.45 11.86
C ALA A 145 3.72 -3.10 11.16
N LEU A 146 4.75 -3.47 11.92
CA LEU A 146 5.97 -4.08 11.38
C LEU A 146 5.83 -5.58 11.05
N THR A 147 4.85 -6.27 11.65
CA THR A 147 4.65 -7.72 11.45
C THR A 147 3.41 -8.04 10.61
N ASN A 148 2.93 -7.09 9.82
CA ASN A 148 1.75 -7.30 9.00
C ASN A 148 1.96 -8.49 8.04
N PRO A 149 1.17 -9.57 8.18
CA PRO A 149 1.36 -10.80 7.42
C PRO A 149 1.04 -10.67 5.92
N LEU A 150 0.45 -9.54 5.48
CA LEU A 150 0.22 -9.25 4.06
C LEU A 150 1.50 -8.82 3.32
N LEU A 151 2.57 -8.54 4.07
CA LEU A 151 3.82 -8.03 3.53
C LEU A 151 4.87 -9.14 3.54
N ASP A 152 5.37 -9.50 2.36
CA ASP A 152 6.44 -10.50 2.18
C ASP A 152 7.81 -9.88 2.03
N VAL A 153 7.99 -8.68 2.51
CA VAL A 153 9.23 -7.95 2.25
C VAL A 153 9.85 -7.57 3.59
N SER A 154 11.15 -7.82 3.70
CA SER A 154 11.93 -7.31 4.83
C SER A 154 12.05 -5.79 4.72
N TYR A 155 11.95 -5.10 5.84
CA TYR A 155 12.27 -3.67 5.94
C TYR A 155 13.78 -3.40 5.83
N ASP A 156 14.60 -4.45 5.81
CA ASP A 156 16.04 -4.35 5.70
C ASP A 156 16.42 -3.70 4.36
N GLY A 157 17.20 -2.63 4.42
CA GLY A 157 17.60 -1.88 3.24
C GLY A 157 16.63 -0.78 2.81
N SER A 158 15.57 -0.51 3.57
CA SER A 158 14.67 0.61 3.30
C SER A 158 15.43 1.94 3.33
N THR A 159 15.22 2.76 2.31
CA THR A 159 15.90 4.06 2.14
C THR A 159 15.11 5.23 2.72
N GLY A 160 13.84 5.05 2.97
CA GLY A 160 12.96 6.05 3.57
C GLY A 160 11.75 5.41 4.25
N ALA A 161 11.18 6.11 5.21
CA ALA A 161 9.96 5.69 5.88
C ALA A 161 9.07 6.89 6.16
N LEU A 162 7.77 6.73 5.90
CA LEU A 162 6.73 7.66 6.31
C LEU A 162 5.99 7.04 7.50
N ILE A 163 6.01 7.73 8.63
CA ILE A 163 5.36 7.26 9.85
C ILE A 163 4.21 8.21 10.17
N HIS A 164 2.99 7.67 10.15
CA HIS A 164 1.80 8.36 10.58
C HIS A 164 1.32 7.79 11.91
N VAL A 165 1.20 8.66 12.91
CA VAL A 165 0.71 8.30 14.25
C VAL A 165 -0.54 9.12 14.55
N SER A 166 -1.63 8.44 14.85
CA SER A 166 -2.88 9.07 15.28
C SER A 166 -3.35 8.48 16.60
N GLY A 167 -3.94 9.28 17.43
CA GLY A 167 -4.45 8.85 18.73
C GLY A 167 -5.43 9.86 19.31
N GLY A 168 -6.03 9.51 20.45
CA GLY A 168 -6.89 10.41 21.20
C GLY A 168 -6.09 11.48 21.99
N ASP A 169 -6.82 12.33 22.71
CA ASP A 169 -6.26 13.43 23.53
C ASP A 169 -5.32 12.95 24.64
N ASP A 170 -5.30 11.65 24.91
CA ASP A 170 -4.46 10.96 25.88
C ASP A 170 -3.13 10.44 25.28
N LEU A 171 -2.84 10.75 24.03
CA LEU A 171 -1.57 10.40 23.40
C LEU A 171 -0.46 11.28 24.01
N THR A 172 0.46 10.64 24.72
CA THR A 172 1.66 11.28 25.28
C THR A 172 2.88 11.01 24.42
N LEU A 173 3.83 11.95 24.42
CA LEU A 173 5.13 11.81 23.75
C LEU A 173 5.97 10.71 24.40
#